data_603201bc67e1daade6c22b6d12a713b8
#
_entry.id   603201bc67e1daade6c22b6d12a713b8
#
_cell.length_a   1.000
_cell.length_b   1.000
_cell.length_c   1.000
_cell.angle_alpha   90.00
_cell.angle_beta   90.00
_cell.angle_gamma   90.00
#
_symmetry.space_group_name_H-M   'P 1'
#
loop_
_entity.id
_entity.type
_entity.pdbx_description
1 polymer ?
#
loop_
_entity_poly.entity_id
_entity_poly.type
_entity_poly.pdbx_seq_one_letter_code
_entity_poly.pdbx_strand_id
1 'polypeptide(L)'
;MESLRAMVNQYGNQQGLIKPIERPKSGIQKKNTAQDSIMLSQGLLLTWLVEDKQVYPKIKKYISVDDFTEEPYGEVAKHLLADLEKGVCEPAAIISLFSDEDEQRKVAELFNSKLPPMETRMEREKALKDVLVAVKRNSYEVFTNRLSQDVNGLNKVIEGKKALEELAKTHISLDS
;
A
#
# COMPACT_ATOMS: atom_id res chain seq x y z
N MET A 1 -31.53 20.05 35.95
CA MET A 1 -30.52 19.05 35.55
C MET A 1 -29.15 19.63 35.24
N GLU A 2 -28.98 20.94 35.05
CA GLU A 2 -27.68 21.59 34.81
C GLU A 2 -26.80 21.77 36.06
N SER A 3 -27.39 21.85 37.25
CA SER A 3 -26.64 22.09 38.50
C SER A 3 -25.75 20.92 38.92
N LEU A 4 -26.11 19.67 38.60
CA LEU A 4 -25.33 18.47 38.94
C LEU A 4 -24.07 18.35 38.11
N ARG A 5 -24.12 18.73 36.81
CA ARG A 5 -22.93 18.74 35.91
C ARG A 5 -21.92 19.84 36.32
N ALA A 6 -22.43 20.98 36.75
CA ALA A 6 -21.57 22.08 37.25
C ALA A 6 -20.83 21.70 38.53
N MET A 7 -21.51 21.01 39.46
CA MET A 7 -20.90 20.54 40.71
C MET A 7 -19.86 19.43 40.46
N VAL A 8 -20.11 18.51 39.59
CA VAL A 8 -19.16 17.42 39.26
C VAL A 8 -17.89 17.98 38.59
N ASN A 9 -18.04 18.97 37.70
CA ASN A 9 -16.89 19.63 37.07
C ASN A 9 -16.09 20.50 38.10
N GLN A 10 -16.75 21.12 39.08
CA GLN A 10 -16.09 21.90 40.10
C GLN A 10 -15.30 21.02 41.08
N TYR A 11 -15.83 19.86 41.45
CA TYR A 11 -15.13 18.88 42.31
C TYR A 11 -13.96 18.19 41.58
N GLY A 12 -14.09 17.89 40.29
CA GLY A 12 -13.03 17.30 39.48
C GLY A 12 -11.81 18.22 39.30
N ASN A 13 -12.06 19.54 39.19
CA ASN A 13 -10.99 20.55 39.10
C ASN A 13 -10.23 20.81 40.41
N GLN A 14 -10.89 20.63 41.55
CA GLN A 14 -10.24 20.87 42.88
C GLN A 14 -9.31 19.71 43.28
N GLN A 15 -9.49 18.51 42.75
CA GLN A 15 -8.68 17.35 43.11
C GLN A 15 -7.54 17.01 42.12
N GLY A 16 -7.29 17.84 41.12
CA GLY A 16 -6.18 17.62 40.19
C GLY A 16 -6.26 16.28 39.37
N LEU A 17 -7.43 15.63 39.36
CA LEU A 17 -7.63 14.32 38.76
C LEU A 17 -7.98 14.37 37.25
N ILE A 18 -8.27 15.56 36.74
CA ILE A 18 -8.54 15.74 35.31
C ILE A 18 -7.38 16.52 34.70
N LYS A 19 -6.38 15.77 34.18
CA LYS A 19 -5.47 16.36 33.21
C LYS A 19 -6.27 16.72 31.96
N PRO A 20 -6.14 17.93 31.39
CA PRO A 20 -6.77 18.24 30.10
C PRO A 20 -6.28 17.21 29.09
N ILE A 21 -7.19 16.45 28.49
CA ILE A 21 -6.87 15.62 27.35
C ILE A 21 -6.57 16.62 26.20
N GLU A 22 -5.31 16.89 25.97
CA GLU A 22 -4.88 17.60 24.76
C GLU A 22 -5.34 16.76 23.58
N ARG A 23 -6.31 17.27 22.82
CA ARG A 23 -6.70 16.66 21.56
C ARG A 23 -5.47 16.69 20.65
N PRO A 24 -4.96 15.56 20.16
CA PRO A 24 -3.81 15.58 19.28
C PRO A 24 -4.13 16.42 18.05
N LYS A 25 -3.25 17.37 17.74
CA LYS A 25 -3.36 18.23 16.56
C LYS A 25 -3.37 17.35 15.31
N SER A 26 -4.51 17.24 14.66
CA SER A 26 -4.83 16.30 13.57
C SER A 26 -4.07 16.50 12.24
N GLY A 27 -3.08 17.39 12.20
CA GLY A 27 -2.35 17.71 10.96
C GLY A 27 -1.16 16.79 10.64
N ILE A 28 -0.48 16.24 11.66
CA ILE A 28 0.73 15.42 11.44
C ILE A 28 0.37 13.94 11.25
N GLN A 29 -0.69 13.46 11.89
CA GLN A 29 -1.12 12.06 11.78
C GLN A 29 -1.70 11.69 10.41
N LYS A 30 -2.34 12.63 9.67
CA LYS A 30 -2.92 12.33 8.36
C LYS A 30 -1.87 12.04 7.28
N LYS A 31 -0.69 12.64 7.36
CA LYS A 31 0.36 12.44 6.35
C LYS A 31 1.08 11.10 6.54
N ASN A 32 1.37 10.75 7.79
CA ASN A 32 1.98 9.45 8.11
C ASN A 32 1.05 8.27 7.82
N THR A 33 -0.24 8.38 8.17
CA THR A 33 -1.22 7.31 7.90
C THR A 33 -1.48 7.07 6.42
N ALA A 34 -1.42 8.10 5.57
CA ALA A 34 -1.56 7.94 4.12
C ALA A 34 -0.35 7.22 3.52
N GLN A 35 0.86 7.60 3.90
CA GLN A 35 2.09 6.96 3.45
C GLN A 35 2.21 5.53 3.97
N ASP A 36 1.84 5.27 5.22
CA ASP A 36 1.77 3.93 5.79
C ASP A 36 0.80 3.03 5.00
N SER A 37 -0.35 3.57 4.56
CA SER A 37 -1.32 2.86 3.74
C SER A 37 -0.77 2.53 2.33
N ILE A 38 0.01 3.45 1.73
CA ILE A 38 0.67 3.23 0.45
C ILE A 38 1.70 2.10 0.58
N MET A 39 2.59 2.21 1.56
CA MET A 39 3.59 1.18 1.84
C MET A 39 2.94 -0.18 2.11
N LEU A 40 1.87 -0.21 2.89
CA LEU A 40 1.14 -1.44 3.18
C LEU A 40 0.58 -2.09 1.91
N SER A 41 -0.06 -1.32 1.02
CA SER A 41 -0.62 -1.87 -0.21
C SER A 41 0.46 -2.39 -1.17
N GLN A 42 1.57 -1.67 -1.31
CA GLN A 42 2.71 -2.12 -2.12
C GLN A 42 3.35 -3.37 -1.52
N GLY A 43 3.57 -3.41 -0.21
CA GLY A 43 4.09 -4.57 0.50
C GLY A 43 3.19 -5.80 0.35
N LEU A 44 1.88 -5.65 0.53
CA LEU A 44 0.91 -6.74 0.36
C LEU A 44 0.93 -7.30 -1.07
N LEU A 45 1.04 -6.45 -2.10
CA LEU A 45 1.11 -6.92 -3.48
C LEU A 45 2.39 -7.71 -3.73
N LEU A 46 3.54 -7.25 -3.24
CA LEU A 46 4.81 -7.97 -3.35
C LEU A 46 4.75 -9.31 -2.60
N THR A 47 4.22 -9.33 -1.37
CA THR A 47 4.00 -10.57 -0.61
C THR A 47 3.15 -11.55 -1.40
N TRP A 48 2.09 -11.08 -2.06
CA TRP A 48 1.22 -11.93 -2.89
C TRP A 48 1.98 -12.58 -4.02
N LEU A 49 2.80 -11.82 -4.72
CA LEU A 49 3.61 -12.30 -5.84
C LEU A 49 4.67 -13.33 -5.42
N VAL A 50 5.16 -13.23 -4.19
CA VAL A 50 6.12 -14.18 -3.61
C VAL A 50 5.42 -15.47 -3.17
N GLU A 51 4.29 -15.36 -2.48
CA GLU A 51 3.54 -16.53 -2.00
C GLU A 51 2.90 -17.33 -3.15
N ASP A 52 2.43 -16.64 -4.17
CA ASP A 52 1.72 -17.28 -5.30
C ASP A 52 2.19 -16.72 -6.65
N LYS A 53 3.20 -17.36 -7.21
CA LYS A 53 3.75 -16.99 -8.53
C LYS A 53 2.73 -17.06 -9.66
N GLN A 54 1.66 -17.86 -9.52
CA GLN A 54 0.60 -18.02 -10.51
C GLN A 54 -0.25 -16.75 -10.67
N VAL A 55 -0.20 -15.87 -9.68
CA VAL A 55 -0.87 -14.56 -9.73
C VAL A 55 -0.22 -13.64 -10.75
N TYR A 56 1.12 -13.66 -10.87
CA TYR A 56 1.84 -12.72 -11.73
C TYR A 56 1.37 -12.74 -13.20
N PRO A 57 1.26 -13.87 -13.90
CA PRO A 57 0.77 -13.90 -15.28
C PRO A 57 -0.61 -13.27 -15.48
N LYS A 58 -1.45 -13.30 -14.43
CA LYS A 58 -2.83 -12.79 -14.45
C LYS A 58 -2.89 -11.28 -14.27
N ILE A 59 -1.94 -10.71 -13.53
CA ILE A 59 -1.92 -9.28 -13.21
C ILE A 59 -0.82 -8.49 -13.93
N LYS A 60 0.14 -9.14 -14.58
CA LYS A 60 1.29 -8.49 -15.22
C LYS A 60 0.93 -7.39 -16.23
N LYS A 61 -0.24 -7.47 -16.85
CA LYS A 61 -0.73 -6.45 -17.78
C LYS A 61 -1.23 -5.17 -17.08
N TYR A 62 -1.44 -5.24 -15.78
CA TYR A 62 -1.97 -4.13 -14.99
C TYR A 62 -0.92 -3.46 -14.13
N ILE A 63 0.22 -4.09 -13.87
CA ILE A 63 1.29 -3.57 -13.02
C ILE A 63 2.60 -3.42 -13.78
N SER A 64 3.37 -2.43 -13.34
CA SER A 64 4.75 -2.20 -13.75
C SER A 64 5.61 -1.84 -12.54
N VAL A 65 6.92 -1.79 -12.72
CA VAL A 65 7.86 -1.34 -11.68
C VAL A 65 7.51 0.07 -11.18
N ASP A 66 7.08 0.95 -12.09
CA ASP A 66 6.75 2.35 -11.79
C ASP A 66 5.54 2.51 -10.83
N ASP A 67 4.78 1.45 -10.62
CA ASP A 67 3.66 1.47 -9.67
C ASP A 67 4.10 1.35 -8.21
N PHE A 68 5.34 0.96 -7.98
CA PHE A 68 5.95 0.85 -6.65
C PHE A 68 6.77 2.11 -6.38
N THR A 69 6.12 3.09 -5.77
CA THR A 69 6.66 4.46 -5.60
C THR A 69 7.47 4.65 -4.32
N GLU A 70 7.38 3.71 -3.39
CA GLU A 70 8.03 3.78 -2.09
C GLU A 70 9.26 2.87 -2.02
N GLU A 71 10.38 3.39 -1.52
CA GLU A 71 11.57 2.58 -1.26
C GLU A 71 11.48 1.86 0.11
N PRO A 72 11.97 0.64 0.21
CA PRO A 72 12.75 -0.13 -0.80
C PRO A 72 11.89 -0.95 -1.78
N TYR A 73 10.57 -0.81 -1.77
CA TYR A 73 9.65 -1.66 -2.56
C TYR A 73 9.77 -1.46 -4.08
N GLY A 74 10.16 -0.26 -4.53
CA GLY A 74 10.45 0.00 -5.95
C GLY A 74 11.59 -0.87 -6.47
N GLU A 75 12.69 -0.93 -5.74
CA GLU A 75 13.84 -1.76 -6.14
C GLU A 75 13.52 -3.27 -5.98
N VAL A 76 12.79 -3.67 -4.92
CA VAL A 76 12.30 -5.04 -4.78
C VAL A 76 11.41 -5.43 -5.97
N ALA A 77 10.47 -4.58 -6.36
CA ALA A 77 9.57 -4.84 -7.47
C ALA A 77 10.33 -5.02 -8.79
N LYS A 78 11.33 -4.21 -9.05
CA LYS A 78 12.17 -4.30 -10.26
C LYS A 78 12.83 -5.66 -10.40
N HIS A 79 13.41 -6.19 -9.34
CA HIS A 79 14.05 -7.51 -9.35
C HIS A 79 13.03 -8.64 -9.34
N LEU A 80 12.02 -8.57 -8.46
CA LEU A 80 11.01 -9.60 -8.34
C LEU A 80 10.20 -9.80 -9.63
N LEU A 81 9.75 -8.72 -10.28
CA LEU A 81 8.96 -8.82 -11.51
C LEU A 81 9.81 -9.39 -12.66
N ALA A 82 11.08 -9.01 -12.75
CA ALA A 82 12.01 -9.56 -13.73
C ALA A 82 12.27 -11.05 -13.53
N ASP A 83 12.33 -11.51 -12.28
CA ASP A 83 12.50 -12.91 -11.95
C ASP A 83 11.22 -13.72 -12.22
N LEU A 84 10.06 -13.18 -11.89
CA LEU A 84 8.77 -13.81 -12.18
C LEU A 84 8.50 -13.95 -13.67
N GLU A 85 9.01 -13.04 -14.50
CA GLU A 85 8.94 -13.22 -15.97
C GLU A 85 9.73 -14.44 -16.45
N LYS A 86 10.82 -14.78 -15.76
CA LYS A 86 11.62 -15.99 -16.02
C LYS A 86 11.06 -17.23 -15.32
N GLY A 87 9.97 -17.08 -14.55
CA GLY A 87 9.38 -18.16 -13.75
C GLY A 87 10.15 -18.48 -12.47
N VAL A 88 11.10 -17.63 -12.09
CA VAL A 88 11.95 -17.78 -10.89
C VAL A 88 11.43 -16.85 -9.80
N CYS A 89 11.78 -17.14 -8.57
CA CYS A 89 11.61 -16.21 -7.44
C CYS A 89 12.64 -16.60 -6.38
N GLU A 90 13.62 -15.74 -6.18
CA GLU A 90 14.72 -15.95 -5.24
C GLU A 90 14.79 -14.80 -4.21
N PRO A 91 13.95 -14.81 -3.17
CA PRO A 91 13.90 -13.75 -2.17
C PRO A 91 15.25 -13.47 -1.52
N ALA A 92 16.04 -14.51 -1.23
CA ALA A 92 17.35 -14.35 -0.61
C ALA A 92 18.33 -13.57 -1.50
N ALA A 93 18.29 -13.79 -2.82
CA ALA A 93 19.10 -13.04 -3.77
C ALA A 93 18.69 -11.55 -3.78
N ILE A 94 17.38 -11.27 -3.78
CA ILE A 94 16.87 -9.89 -3.74
C ILE A 94 17.29 -9.19 -2.43
N ILE A 95 17.15 -9.84 -1.27
CA ILE A 95 17.59 -9.29 0.03
C ILE A 95 19.07 -8.90 -0.01
N SER A 96 19.90 -9.72 -0.62
CA SER A 96 21.36 -9.50 -0.68
C SER A 96 21.79 -8.32 -1.54
N LEU A 97 20.89 -7.76 -2.35
CA LEU A 97 21.16 -6.57 -3.18
C LEU A 97 21.19 -5.27 -2.36
N PHE A 98 20.56 -5.27 -1.20
CA PHE A 98 20.49 -4.09 -0.34
C PHE A 98 21.74 -4.05 0.56
N SER A 99 22.43 -2.91 0.54
CA SER A 99 23.65 -2.69 1.35
C SER A 99 23.34 -2.06 2.70
N ASP A 100 22.21 -1.37 2.81
CA ASP A 100 21.72 -0.75 4.03
C ASP A 100 21.02 -1.81 4.92
N GLU A 101 21.43 -1.90 6.19
CA GLU A 101 20.89 -2.91 7.12
C GLU A 101 19.40 -2.71 7.42
N ASP A 102 18.92 -1.47 7.44
CA ASP A 102 17.52 -1.17 7.71
C ASP A 102 16.65 -1.52 6.50
N GLU A 103 17.12 -1.24 5.29
CA GLU A 103 16.44 -1.66 4.05
C GLU A 103 16.43 -3.18 3.92
N GLN A 104 17.58 -3.82 4.15
CA GLN A 104 17.69 -5.28 4.10
C GLN A 104 16.75 -5.96 5.09
N ARG A 105 16.62 -5.42 6.31
CA ARG A 105 15.66 -5.91 7.30
C ARG A 105 14.22 -5.74 6.84
N LYS A 106 13.83 -4.57 6.31
CA LYS A 106 12.48 -4.32 5.78
C LYS A 106 12.13 -5.28 4.64
N VAL A 107 13.07 -5.51 3.73
CA VAL A 107 12.89 -6.45 2.62
C VAL A 107 12.79 -7.89 3.12
N ALA A 108 13.58 -8.27 4.10
CA ALA A 108 13.50 -9.59 4.74
C ALA A 108 12.16 -9.78 5.47
N GLU A 109 11.67 -8.77 6.18
CA GLU A 109 10.36 -8.77 6.82
C GLU A 109 9.25 -8.92 5.78
N LEU A 110 9.33 -8.21 4.64
CA LEU A 110 8.40 -8.32 3.54
C LEU A 110 8.30 -9.77 3.03
N PHE A 111 9.42 -10.40 2.74
CA PHE A 111 9.45 -11.77 2.22
C PHE A 111 9.08 -12.84 3.25
N ASN A 112 9.18 -12.55 4.54
CA ASN A 112 8.73 -13.41 5.63
C ASN A 112 7.27 -13.14 6.03
N SER A 113 6.67 -12.06 5.54
CA SER A 113 5.27 -11.74 5.77
C SER A 113 4.36 -12.74 5.07
N LYS A 114 3.19 -12.97 5.66
CA LYS A 114 2.16 -13.82 5.08
C LYS A 114 0.91 -13.00 4.78
N LEU A 115 0.21 -13.41 3.75
CA LEU A 115 -1.10 -12.84 3.45
C LEU A 115 -2.07 -13.12 4.59
N PRO A 116 -3.01 -12.21 4.86
CA PRO A 116 -4.10 -12.48 5.78
C PRO A 116 -4.85 -13.77 5.36
N PRO A 117 -5.32 -14.57 6.32
CA PRO A 117 -6.10 -15.75 5.99
C PRO A 117 -7.39 -15.34 5.25
N MET A 118 -7.65 -15.99 4.14
CA MET A 118 -8.85 -15.82 3.31
C MET A 118 -9.47 -17.19 3.11
N GLU A 119 -10.73 -17.34 3.53
CA GLU A 119 -11.40 -18.64 3.57
C GLU A 119 -11.94 -19.05 2.20
N THR A 120 -12.31 -18.07 1.38
CA THR A 120 -12.89 -18.33 0.07
C THR A 120 -12.05 -17.76 -1.05
N ARG A 121 -12.15 -18.41 -2.22
CA ARG A 121 -11.53 -17.93 -3.44
C ARG A 121 -12.03 -16.53 -3.82
N MET A 122 -13.33 -16.27 -3.68
CA MET A 122 -13.92 -14.96 -3.98
C MET A 122 -13.33 -13.85 -3.11
N GLU A 123 -13.09 -14.12 -1.83
CA GLU A 123 -12.40 -13.18 -0.93
C GLU A 123 -10.98 -12.92 -1.40
N ARG A 124 -10.28 -13.96 -1.82
CA ARG A 124 -8.90 -13.86 -2.32
C ARG A 124 -8.82 -13.04 -3.60
N GLU A 125 -9.69 -13.31 -4.58
CA GLU A 125 -9.78 -12.54 -5.83
C GLU A 125 -10.14 -11.08 -5.60
N LYS A 126 -11.09 -10.82 -4.69
CA LYS A 126 -11.47 -9.47 -4.31
C LYS A 126 -10.33 -8.75 -3.61
N ALA A 127 -9.70 -9.37 -2.63
CA ALA A 127 -8.59 -8.77 -1.89
C ALA A 127 -7.40 -8.44 -2.81
N LEU A 128 -7.04 -9.34 -3.71
CA LEU A 128 -6.01 -9.10 -4.72
C LEU A 128 -6.36 -7.89 -5.59
N LYS A 129 -7.60 -7.82 -6.07
CA LYS A 129 -8.08 -6.70 -6.87
C LYS A 129 -8.02 -5.40 -6.10
N ASP A 130 -8.48 -5.38 -4.85
CA ASP A 130 -8.51 -4.18 -4.01
C ASP A 130 -7.08 -3.65 -3.77
N VAL A 131 -6.12 -4.53 -3.48
CA VAL A 131 -4.70 -4.19 -3.33
C VAL A 131 -4.12 -3.65 -4.64
N LEU A 132 -4.40 -4.31 -5.77
CA LEU A 132 -3.92 -3.88 -7.08
C LEU A 132 -4.46 -2.49 -7.46
N VAL A 133 -5.74 -2.23 -7.24
CA VAL A 133 -6.37 -0.91 -7.45
C VAL A 133 -5.75 0.13 -6.54
N ALA A 134 -5.44 -0.19 -5.28
CA ALA A 134 -4.80 0.73 -4.34
C ALA A 134 -3.39 1.11 -4.83
N VAL A 135 -2.57 0.14 -5.23
CA VAL A 135 -1.22 0.39 -5.77
C VAL A 135 -1.29 1.26 -7.03
N LYS A 136 -2.17 0.93 -7.98
CA LYS A 136 -2.35 1.73 -9.22
C LYS A 136 -2.84 3.15 -8.95
N ARG A 137 -3.75 3.32 -8.02
CA ARG A 137 -4.25 4.65 -7.64
C ARG A 137 -3.13 5.51 -7.05
N ASN A 138 -2.33 4.93 -6.16
CA ASN A 138 -1.23 5.64 -5.52
C ASN A 138 -0.17 6.06 -6.55
N SER A 139 0.22 5.16 -7.45
CA SER A 139 1.17 5.48 -8.51
C SER A 139 0.64 6.56 -9.45
N TYR A 140 -0.65 6.47 -9.80
CA TYR A 140 -1.32 7.47 -10.62
C TYR A 140 -1.32 8.87 -9.95
N GLU A 141 -1.61 8.95 -8.65
CA GLU A 141 -1.59 10.21 -7.89
C GLU A 141 -0.19 10.82 -7.86
N VAL A 142 0.83 10.01 -7.56
CA VAL A 142 2.24 10.45 -7.57
C VAL A 142 2.65 10.95 -8.96
N PHE A 143 2.29 10.21 -9.99
CA PHE A 143 2.59 10.55 -11.38
C PHE A 143 1.89 11.85 -11.80
N THR A 144 0.61 12.01 -11.49
CA THR A 144 -0.19 13.21 -11.80
C THR A 144 0.40 14.45 -11.14
N ASN A 145 0.81 14.34 -9.87
CA ASN A 145 1.43 15.44 -9.15
C ASN A 145 2.77 15.89 -9.75
N ARG A 146 3.51 14.96 -10.37
CA ARG A 146 4.78 15.28 -11.05
C ARG A 146 4.58 15.89 -12.43
N LEU A 147 3.51 15.51 -13.14
CA LEU A 147 3.28 15.89 -14.55
C LEU A 147 2.35 17.09 -14.75
N SER A 148 1.83 17.69 -13.71
CA SER A 148 0.84 18.79 -13.80
C SER A 148 1.36 20.06 -14.56
N GLN A 149 2.59 20.04 -15.06
CA GLN A 149 3.22 21.18 -15.73
C GLN A 149 3.55 20.96 -17.23
N ASP A 150 3.23 19.81 -17.82
CA ASP A 150 3.58 19.50 -19.22
C ASP A 150 2.37 19.01 -20.02
N VAL A 151 2.23 19.51 -21.26
CA VAL A 151 1.12 19.14 -22.19
C VAL A 151 1.15 17.65 -22.55
N ASN A 152 2.34 17.05 -22.69
CA ASN A 152 2.49 15.61 -22.90
C ASN A 152 2.11 14.79 -21.67
N GLY A 153 2.20 15.38 -20.48
CA GLY A 153 1.75 14.80 -19.22
C GLY A 153 0.25 14.60 -19.16
N LEU A 154 -0.53 15.52 -19.75
CA LEU A 154 -2.00 15.43 -19.72
C LEU A 154 -2.53 14.18 -20.42
N ASN A 155 -1.99 13.80 -21.56
CA ASN A 155 -2.40 12.58 -22.27
C ASN A 155 -2.11 11.33 -21.44
N LYS A 156 -0.94 11.25 -20.81
CA LYS A 156 -0.57 10.15 -19.92
C LYS A 156 -1.46 10.08 -18.67
N VAL A 157 -1.87 11.23 -18.15
CA VAL A 157 -2.84 11.31 -17.04
C VAL A 157 -4.20 10.74 -17.46
N ILE A 158 -4.68 11.09 -18.65
CA ILE A 158 -5.96 10.56 -19.17
C ILE A 158 -5.87 9.05 -19.40
N GLU A 159 -4.80 8.56 -19.99
CA GLU A 159 -4.57 7.12 -20.19
C GLU A 159 -4.48 6.36 -18.87
N GLY A 160 -3.74 6.88 -17.89
CA GLY A 160 -3.64 6.31 -16.56
C GLY A 160 -4.98 6.24 -15.84
N LYS A 161 -5.81 7.28 -15.96
CA LYS A 161 -7.17 7.28 -15.42
C LYS A 161 -8.05 6.21 -16.06
N LYS A 162 -8.02 6.09 -17.39
CA LYS A 162 -8.76 5.04 -18.11
C LYS A 162 -8.32 3.65 -17.68
N ALA A 163 -7.01 3.41 -17.62
CA ALA A 163 -6.48 2.13 -17.18
C ALA A 163 -6.91 1.77 -15.75
N LEU A 164 -6.97 2.74 -14.84
CA LEU A 164 -7.45 2.54 -13.47
C LEU A 164 -8.96 2.24 -13.45
N GLU A 165 -9.77 2.93 -14.25
CA GLU A 165 -11.20 2.68 -14.37
C GLU A 165 -11.51 1.31 -14.98
N GLU A 166 -10.74 0.88 -15.97
CA GLU A 166 -10.85 -0.46 -16.55
C GLU A 166 -10.47 -1.54 -15.54
N LEU A 167 -9.37 -1.36 -14.82
CA LEU A 167 -8.96 -2.28 -13.76
C LEU A 167 -10.03 -2.42 -12.68
N ALA A 168 -10.63 -1.31 -12.25
CA ALA A 168 -11.69 -1.30 -11.25
C ALA A 168 -12.94 -2.09 -11.67
N LYS A 169 -13.21 -2.17 -12.98
CA LYS A 169 -14.34 -2.93 -13.56
C LYS A 169 -13.98 -4.40 -13.87
N THR A 170 -12.70 -4.70 -14.01
CA THR A 170 -12.24 -6.04 -14.42
C THR A 170 -12.38 -7.03 -13.26
N HIS A 171 -12.78 -8.25 -13.58
CA HIS A 171 -12.69 -9.40 -12.69
C HIS A 171 -11.35 -10.11 -12.90
N ILE A 172 -10.57 -10.27 -11.83
CA ILE A 172 -9.32 -11.02 -11.86
C ILE A 172 -9.63 -12.44 -11.34
N SER A 173 -9.64 -13.42 -12.24
CA SER A 173 -9.85 -14.82 -11.86
C SER A 173 -8.54 -15.48 -11.46
N LEU A 174 -8.56 -16.21 -10.36
CA LEU A 174 -7.47 -17.05 -9.89
C LEU A 174 -7.58 -18.51 -10.39
N ASP A 175 -8.43 -18.79 -11.39
CA ASP A 175 -8.48 -20.09 -12.06
C ASP A 175 -7.14 -20.42 -12.74
N SER A 176 -6.74 -21.67 -12.59
CA SER A 176 -5.58 -22.25 -13.27
C SER A 176 -5.89 -22.51 -14.73
#